data_ba6ad387cf3edf31a5b4a07d5417b630
#
_entry.id   ba6ad387cf3edf31a5b4a07d5417b630
#
_cell.length_a   1.000
_cell.length_b   1.000
_cell.length_c   1.000
_cell.angle_alpha   90.00
_cell.angle_beta   90.00
_cell.angle_gamma   90.00
#
_symmetry.space_group_name_H-M   'P 1'
#
loop_
_entity.id
_entity.type
_entity.pdbx_description
1 polymer ?
#
loop_
_entity_poly.entity_id
_entity_poly.type
_entity_poly.pdbx_seq_one_letter_code
_entity_poly.pdbx_strand_id
1 'polypeptide(L)'
;MNIANIVDLRRIGGALRRFPESVAFAAILTVAVMVINHDYSSISSDMRFFTTYYPATALMLSVSLRLWAEECGGRHRLARVAVMLLAHAVWLAGACYTSFGPMSAMKVCAAIAANVAVGLSVVLVPFWRERNDVAMWNFTLRMLIAMAVSWVIGLALTGALCLLFKAYEVLFGCELSSLIYSDTTTVCCLLVSPLLMLQMVPDGNEKHNREVVELTGVGKGVVNFLLLPVAGVYMLTLYAYAIKIIVQWQLPNGWVSYLVTVLAALMLLVEVVLYPTLTADKCSRVAKAAARWLPAMVLPLLMLMTVGAARRLGDYGVTVLRLYLVVLNVWLYAVCIGLLISRRRIWWIPASFAALLLLTSIGPQSIANVTLITLQRQVEQTIAQGHQSMPLNRQSYSQLLAALPKSQAALLDSRLAYIKDTYGPKATEPFAEADVALGRRAEKYVPTATIPATNVNSLSATSMLSSAADSLPQGYRYATMIDGSQGWIKLDAHELQDQGVVRVSLKGRNGNMVELSARLNSVAKVANMPDSDPGRHLMFYGPGAALMVDDIDLDGNMPSVMLRGILLEK
;
A
#
# COMPACT_ATOMS: atom_id res chain seq x y z
N MET A 1 -5.83 34.95 -0.74
CA MET A 1 -6.92 34.36 0.09
C MET A 1 -6.73 34.91 1.50
N ASN A 2 -7.70 35.68 2.01
CA ASN A 2 -7.56 36.32 3.33
C ASN A 2 -7.92 35.28 4.40
N ILE A 3 -7.00 34.98 5.33
CA ILE A 3 -7.15 33.95 6.36
C ILE A 3 -8.41 34.18 7.22
N ALA A 4 -8.80 35.44 7.44
CA ALA A 4 -10.02 35.81 8.17
C ALA A 4 -11.33 35.28 7.54
N ASN A 5 -11.31 34.96 6.23
CA ASN A 5 -12.47 34.40 5.51
C ASN A 5 -12.55 32.85 5.56
N ILE A 6 -11.58 32.18 6.20
CA ILE A 6 -11.53 30.72 6.24
C ILE A 6 -12.43 30.16 7.34
N VAL A 7 -12.59 30.91 8.45
CA VAL A 7 -13.42 30.50 9.60
C VAL A 7 -14.61 31.45 9.75
N ASP A 8 -15.50 31.45 8.76
CA ASP A 8 -16.77 32.17 8.83
C ASP A 8 -17.90 31.19 9.17
N LEU A 9 -18.48 31.33 10.36
CA LEU A 9 -19.61 30.52 10.84
C LEU A 9 -20.80 30.51 9.86
N ARG A 10 -21.02 31.61 9.11
CA ARG A 10 -22.08 31.69 8.08
C ARG A 10 -21.76 30.79 6.88
N ARG A 11 -20.49 30.65 6.51
CA ARG A 11 -20.05 29.76 5.43
C ARG A 11 -20.12 28.29 5.84
N ILE A 12 -19.85 27.98 7.10
CA ILE A 12 -20.06 26.62 7.63
C ILE A 12 -21.54 26.23 7.51
N GLY A 13 -22.46 27.13 7.90
CA GLY A 13 -23.91 26.90 7.69
C GLY A 13 -24.28 26.70 6.21
N GLY A 14 -23.59 27.38 5.28
CA GLY A 14 -23.70 27.17 3.84
C GLY A 14 -23.24 25.78 3.40
N ALA A 15 -22.08 25.32 3.90
CA ALA A 15 -21.55 23.99 3.61
C ALA A 15 -22.47 22.86 4.11
N LEU A 16 -23.03 23.00 5.32
CA LEU A 16 -24.02 22.07 5.90
C LEU A 16 -25.27 21.93 5.00
N ARG A 17 -25.74 23.03 4.40
CA ARG A 17 -26.90 23.01 3.48
C ARG A 17 -26.54 22.48 2.10
N ARG A 18 -25.31 22.74 1.63
CA ARG A 18 -24.86 22.33 0.30
C ARG A 18 -24.47 20.86 0.24
N PHE A 19 -23.80 20.32 1.29
CA PHE A 19 -23.27 18.96 1.36
C PHE A 19 -23.77 18.19 2.61
N PRO A 20 -25.09 18.09 2.85
CA PRO A 20 -25.60 17.50 4.09
C PRO A 20 -25.19 16.03 4.26
N GLU A 21 -25.15 15.24 3.17
CA GLU A 21 -24.76 13.83 3.22
C GLU A 21 -23.27 13.70 3.58
N SER A 22 -22.39 14.52 3.00
CA SER A 22 -20.96 14.48 3.29
C SER A 22 -20.66 14.82 4.75
N VAL A 23 -21.39 15.80 5.30
CA VAL A 23 -21.28 16.16 6.73
C VAL A 23 -21.78 15.03 7.61
N ALA A 24 -22.89 14.37 7.26
CA ALA A 24 -23.39 13.21 8.00
C ALA A 24 -22.38 12.07 8.00
N PHE A 25 -21.75 11.75 6.86
CA PHE A 25 -20.71 10.73 6.81
C PHE A 25 -19.44 11.12 7.58
N ALA A 26 -19.03 12.39 7.59
CA ALA A 26 -17.94 12.86 8.44
C ALA A 26 -18.25 12.66 9.95
N ALA A 27 -19.46 13.00 10.38
CA ALA A 27 -19.90 12.79 11.74
C ALA A 27 -19.96 11.30 12.12
N ILE A 28 -20.53 10.46 11.24
CA ILE A 28 -20.59 9.00 11.43
C ILE A 28 -19.18 8.43 11.56
N LEU A 29 -18.25 8.82 10.68
CA LEU A 29 -16.85 8.38 10.73
C LEU A 29 -16.19 8.77 12.05
N THR A 30 -16.39 10.02 12.49
CA THR A 30 -15.83 10.53 13.75
C THR A 30 -16.33 9.71 14.93
N VAL A 31 -17.64 9.51 15.04
CA VAL A 31 -18.24 8.71 16.11
C VAL A 31 -17.77 7.26 16.04
N ALA A 32 -17.71 6.65 14.87
CA ALA A 32 -17.24 5.27 14.70
C ALA A 32 -15.80 5.10 15.20
N VAL A 33 -14.89 6.02 14.83
CA VAL A 33 -13.49 5.96 15.28
C VAL A 33 -13.39 6.19 16.79
N MET A 34 -14.17 7.11 17.36
CA MET A 34 -14.21 7.30 18.83
C MET A 34 -14.68 6.03 19.55
N VAL A 35 -15.76 5.40 19.08
CA VAL A 35 -16.27 4.13 19.67
C VAL A 35 -15.21 3.03 19.58
N ILE A 36 -14.53 2.89 18.43
CA ILE A 36 -13.44 1.92 18.26
C ILE A 36 -12.29 2.20 19.23
N ASN A 37 -11.90 3.46 19.43
CA ASN A 37 -10.83 3.83 20.36
C ASN A 37 -11.18 3.52 21.83
N HIS A 38 -12.46 3.67 22.20
CA HIS A 38 -12.93 3.38 23.55
C HIS A 38 -13.12 1.90 23.83
N ASP A 39 -13.54 1.12 22.83
CA ASP A 39 -13.84 -0.31 23.00
C ASP A 39 -13.30 -1.14 21.83
N TYR A 40 -11.96 -1.17 21.73
CA TYR A 40 -11.27 -1.85 20.62
C TYR A 40 -11.48 -3.37 20.64
N SER A 41 -11.61 -3.97 21.82
CA SER A 41 -11.61 -5.43 21.97
C SER A 41 -12.95 -6.08 21.66
N SER A 42 -14.08 -5.39 21.87
CA SER A 42 -15.42 -5.96 21.68
C SER A 42 -15.88 -5.98 20.22
N ILE A 43 -15.27 -5.13 19.37
CA ILE A 43 -15.68 -5.00 17.97
C ILE A 43 -14.81 -5.88 17.08
N SER A 44 -15.41 -6.73 16.25
CA SER A 44 -14.69 -7.58 15.31
C SER A 44 -13.88 -6.76 14.30
N SER A 45 -12.77 -7.33 13.80
CA SER A 45 -11.90 -6.69 12.80
C SER A 45 -12.65 -6.23 11.55
N ASP A 46 -13.55 -7.08 11.05
CA ASP A 46 -14.33 -6.79 9.84
C ASP A 46 -15.27 -5.60 10.07
N MET A 47 -15.91 -5.54 11.25
CA MET A 47 -16.80 -4.44 11.60
C MET A 47 -16.04 -3.13 11.81
N ARG A 48 -14.86 -3.18 12.45
CA ARG A 48 -13.98 -1.98 12.57
C ARG A 48 -13.58 -1.45 11.20
N PHE A 49 -13.17 -2.34 10.30
CA PHE A 49 -12.82 -1.95 8.94
C PHE A 49 -14.04 -1.36 8.20
N PHE A 50 -15.20 -1.99 8.26
CA PHE A 50 -16.42 -1.50 7.61
C PHE A 50 -16.85 -0.13 8.12
N THR A 51 -16.91 0.06 9.44
CA THR A 51 -17.39 1.31 10.06
C THR A 51 -16.44 2.49 9.85
N THR A 52 -15.18 2.25 9.56
CA THR A 52 -14.22 3.30 9.18
C THR A 52 -14.15 3.51 7.66
N TYR A 53 -14.12 2.42 6.89
CA TYR A 53 -13.96 2.45 5.44
C TYR A 53 -15.18 3.06 4.73
N TYR A 54 -16.40 2.57 5.04
CA TYR A 54 -17.60 2.99 4.34
C TYR A 54 -17.89 4.48 4.52
N PRO A 55 -17.95 5.07 5.73
CA PRO A 55 -18.23 6.51 5.87
C PRO A 55 -17.14 7.39 5.26
N ALA A 56 -15.87 7.01 5.37
CA ALA A 56 -14.76 7.77 4.80
C ALA A 56 -14.88 7.88 3.26
N THR A 57 -15.18 6.78 2.60
CA THR A 57 -15.30 6.72 1.15
C THR A 57 -16.64 7.25 0.65
N ALA A 58 -17.72 7.04 1.38
CA ALA A 58 -19.05 7.58 1.10
C ALA A 58 -19.09 9.12 1.20
N LEU A 59 -18.26 9.70 2.08
CA LEU A 59 -18.06 11.14 2.14
C LEU A 59 -17.57 11.68 0.79
N MET A 60 -16.53 11.09 0.20
CA MET A 60 -16.01 11.52 -1.11
C MET A 60 -17.04 11.30 -2.22
N LEU A 61 -17.73 10.16 -2.21
CA LEU A 61 -18.80 9.87 -3.16
C LEU A 61 -19.93 10.91 -3.08
N SER A 62 -20.36 11.28 -1.88
CA SER A 62 -21.43 12.26 -1.68
C SER A 62 -21.04 13.65 -2.19
N VAL A 63 -19.77 14.07 -2.01
CA VAL A 63 -19.25 15.31 -2.62
C VAL A 63 -19.37 15.26 -4.14
N SER A 64 -18.91 14.17 -4.77
CA SER A 64 -18.99 13.99 -6.22
C SER A 64 -20.42 14.02 -6.73
N LEU A 65 -21.33 13.30 -6.07
CA LEU A 65 -22.76 13.24 -6.45
C LEU A 65 -23.47 14.60 -6.29
N ARG A 66 -23.11 15.37 -5.27
CA ARG A 66 -23.65 16.72 -5.09
C ARG A 66 -23.18 17.68 -6.18
N LEU A 67 -21.89 17.66 -6.49
CA LEU A 67 -21.33 18.43 -7.60
C LEU A 67 -21.97 18.04 -8.94
N TRP A 68 -22.24 16.74 -9.16
CA TRP A 68 -23.00 16.27 -10.31
C TRP A 68 -24.44 16.80 -10.33
N ALA A 69 -25.11 16.76 -9.20
CA ALA A 69 -26.51 17.22 -9.09
C ALA A 69 -26.65 18.72 -9.35
N GLU A 70 -25.62 19.52 -9.01
CA GLU A 70 -25.55 20.96 -9.33
C GLU A 70 -25.52 21.19 -10.85
N GLU A 71 -24.78 20.35 -11.61
CA GLU A 71 -24.68 20.46 -13.08
C GLU A 71 -25.96 20.01 -13.83
N CYS A 72 -26.77 19.17 -13.21
CA CYS A 72 -27.96 18.61 -13.86
C CYS A 72 -29.15 19.59 -13.94
N GLY A 73 -29.07 20.75 -13.28
CA GLY A 73 -30.14 21.75 -13.28
C GLY A 73 -31.44 21.28 -12.61
N GLY A 74 -32.53 22.12 -12.70
CA GLY A 74 -33.79 21.89 -11.97
C GLY A 74 -34.69 20.78 -12.50
N ARG A 75 -34.56 20.37 -13.78
CA ARG A 75 -35.38 19.31 -14.40
C ARG A 75 -35.09 17.95 -13.78
N HIS A 76 -36.11 17.19 -13.41
CA HIS A 76 -36.01 15.80 -12.90
C HIS A 76 -35.36 15.63 -11.49
N ARG A 77 -35.84 16.42 -10.52
CA ARG A 77 -35.36 16.29 -9.12
C ARG A 77 -35.44 14.87 -8.58
N LEU A 78 -36.56 14.15 -8.83
CA LEU A 78 -36.76 12.77 -8.37
C LEU A 78 -35.74 11.82 -8.99
N ALA A 79 -35.45 11.92 -10.28
CA ALA A 79 -34.46 11.08 -10.95
C ALA A 79 -33.04 11.30 -10.38
N ARG A 80 -32.68 12.55 -10.06
CA ARG A 80 -31.40 12.85 -9.42
C ARG A 80 -31.27 12.21 -8.05
N VAL A 81 -32.31 12.35 -7.21
CA VAL A 81 -32.33 11.72 -5.89
C VAL A 81 -32.24 10.19 -6.02
N ALA A 82 -32.99 9.60 -6.95
CA ALA A 82 -32.93 8.16 -7.19
C ALA A 82 -31.54 7.69 -7.63
N VAL A 83 -30.85 8.44 -8.51
CA VAL A 83 -29.45 8.12 -8.92
C VAL A 83 -28.49 8.23 -7.74
N MET A 84 -28.62 9.28 -6.90
CA MET A 84 -27.77 9.43 -5.72
C MET A 84 -27.98 8.29 -4.73
N LEU A 85 -29.23 7.91 -4.44
CA LEU A 85 -29.54 6.79 -3.56
C LEU A 85 -29.02 5.46 -4.12
N LEU A 86 -29.21 5.22 -5.42
CA LEU A 86 -28.69 4.03 -6.08
C LEU A 86 -27.16 3.96 -6.01
N ALA A 87 -26.47 5.09 -6.27
CA ALA A 87 -25.01 5.16 -6.17
C ALA A 87 -24.51 4.83 -4.74
N HIS A 88 -25.17 5.38 -3.72
CA HIS A 88 -24.85 5.05 -2.33
C HIS A 88 -25.17 3.59 -1.98
N ALA A 89 -26.28 3.03 -2.49
CA ALA A 89 -26.63 1.62 -2.27
C ALA A 89 -25.60 0.67 -2.90
N VAL A 90 -25.17 0.95 -4.14
CA VAL A 90 -24.11 0.19 -4.82
C VAL A 90 -22.79 0.33 -4.07
N TRP A 91 -22.45 1.53 -3.60
CA TRP A 91 -21.23 1.77 -2.82
C TRP A 91 -21.26 1.04 -1.48
N LEU A 92 -22.38 1.05 -0.77
CA LEU A 92 -22.59 0.29 0.46
C LEU A 92 -22.42 -1.22 0.23
N ALA A 93 -23.04 -1.76 -0.83
CA ALA A 93 -22.86 -3.16 -1.20
C ALA A 93 -21.40 -3.51 -1.50
N GLY A 94 -20.67 -2.63 -2.20
CA GLY A 94 -19.23 -2.76 -2.45
C GLY A 94 -18.41 -2.72 -1.16
N ALA A 95 -18.73 -1.82 -0.24
CA ALA A 95 -18.07 -1.71 1.05
C ALA A 95 -18.34 -2.96 1.93
N CYS A 96 -19.56 -3.48 1.94
CA CYS A 96 -19.87 -4.75 2.60
C CYS A 96 -19.07 -5.90 1.98
N TYR A 97 -19.04 -6.01 0.65
CA TYR A 97 -18.28 -7.05 -0.04
C TYR A 97 -16.79 -7.02 0.30
N THR A 98 -16.19 -5.82 0.40
CA THR A 98 -14.76 -5.66 0.70
C THR A 98 -14.44 -5.87 2.18
N SER A 99 -15.35 -5.52 3.09
CA SER A 99 -15.10 -5.52 4.53
C SER A 99 -15.33 -6.89 5.17
N PHE A 100 -16.32 -7.65 4.70
CA PHE A 100 -16.68 -8.92 5.33
C PHE A 100 -16.11 -10.13 4.59
N GLY A 101 -15.62 -11.10 5.39
CA GLY A 101 -15.01 -12.34 4.91
C GLY A 101 -13.55 -12.21 4.51
N PRO A 102 -12.94 -13.30 4.02
CA PRO A 102 -11.48 -13.34 3.80
C PRO A 102 -11.02 -12.31 2.78
N MET A 103 -9.93 -11.62 3.11
CA MET A 103 -9.26 -10.69 2.20
C MET A 103 -8.71 -11.48 1.01
N SER A 104 -8.90 -10.93 -0.20
CA SER A 104 -8.35 -11.48 -1.43
C SER A 104 -7.86 -10.36 -2.33
N ALA A 105 -6.93 -10.68 -3.24
CA ALA A 105 -6.43 -9.68 -4.19
C ALA A 105 -7.56 -9.05 -5.03
N MET A 106 -8.61 -9.81 -5.35
CA MET A 106 -9.77 -9.27 -6.08
C MET A 106 -10.45 -8.14 -5.31
N LYS A 107 -10.71 -8.33 -4.01
CA LYS A 107 -11.33 -7.32 -3.15
C LYS A 107 -10.46 -6.08 -3.00
N VAL A 108 -9.17 -6.27 -2.75
CA VAL A 108 -8.22 -5.18 -2.57
C VAL A 108 -8.10 -4.35 -3.86
N CYS A 109 -7.90 -4.99 -5.01
CA CYS A 109 -7.80 -4.30 -6.29
C CYS A 109 -9.09 -3.54 -6.65
N ALA A 110 -10.25 -4.17 -6.44
CA ALA A 110 -11.54 -3.53 -6.68
C ALA A 110 -11.76 -2.31 -5.76
N ALA A 111 -11.43 -2.43 -4.47
CA ALA A 111 -11.55 -1.34 -3.51
C ALA A 111 -10.63 -0.16 -3.88
N ILE A 112 -9.35 -0.42 -4.21
CA ILE A 112 -8.41 0.63 -4.62
C ILE A 112 -8.91 1.32 -5.89
N ALA A 113 -9.28 0.56 -6.91
CA ALA A 113 -9.77 1.11 -8.17
C ALA A 113 -11.03 1.96 -7.99
N ALA A 114 -11.99 1.48 -7.20
CA ALA A 114 -13.21 2.19 -6.90
C ALA A 114 -12.94 3.50 -6.14
N ASN A 115 -12.06 3.48 -5.12
CA ASN A 115 -11.70 4.67 -4.36
C ASN A 115 -10.98 5.72 -5.24
N VAL A 116 -10.03 5.29 -6.08
CA VAL A 116 -9.35 6.19 -7.02
C VAL A 116 -10.37 6.79 -8.01
N ALA A 117 -11.28 5.98 -8.54
CA ALA A 117 -12.32 6.45 -9.46
C ALA A 117 -13.26 7.45 -8.80
N VAL A 118 -13.68 7.23 -7.55
CA VAL A 118 -14.50 8.18 -6.78
C VAL A 118 -13.71 9.46 -6.48
N GLY A 119 -12.46 9.37 -6.09
CA GLY A 119 -11.60 10.55 -5.89
C GLY A 119 -11.47 11.40 -7.16
N LEU A 120 -11.21 10.76 -8.31
CA LEU A 120 -11.14 11.43 -9.61
C LEU A 120 -12.50 11.96 -10.06
N SER A 121 -13.61 11.33 -9.71
CA SER A 121 -14.95 11.78 -10.07
C SER A 121 -15.29 13.13 -9.46
N VAL A 122 -14.76 13.48 -8.29
CA VAL A 122 -14.94 14.81 -7.66
C VAL A 122 -14.47 15.93 -8.59
N VAL A 123 -13.41 15.67 -9.36
CA VAL A 123 -12.82 16.66 -10.30
C VAL A 123 -13.43 16.55 -11.70
N LEU A 124 -13.72 15.33 -12.16
CA LEU A 124 -14.18 15.07 -13.53
C LEU A 124 -15.66 15.40 -13.74
N VAL A 125 -16.49 15.03 -12.77
CA VAL A 125 -17.95 15.08 -12.91
C VAL A 125 -18.52 16.50 -13.04
N PRO A 126 -18.01 17.53 -12.36
CA PRO A 126 -18.48 18.90 -12.56
C PRO A 126 -18.29 19.42 -13.99
N PHE A 127 -17.33 18.85 -14.74
CA PHE A 127 -16.95 19.32 -16.09
C PHE A 127 -17.33 18.36 -17.22
N TRP A 128 -18.10 17.32 -16.95
CA TRP A 128 -18.44 16.29 -17.93
C TRP A 128 -19.23 16.80 -19.13
N ARG A 129 -20.02 17.87 -18.96
CA ARG A 129 -20.80 18.52 -20.04
C ARG A 129 -19.98 19.55 -20.81
N GLU A 130 -19.35 20.46 -20.11
CA GLU A 130 -18.63 21.58 -20.73
C GLU A 130 -17.24 21.22 -21.21
N ARG A 131 -16.59 20.22 -20.59
CA ARG A 131 -15.22 19.75 -20.89
C ARG A 131 -14.21 20.90 -21.04
N ASN A 132 -14.30 21.90 -20.16
CA ASN A 132 -13.36 23.01 -20.12
C ASN A 132 -12.20 22.67 -19.19
N ASP A 133 -11.06 22.37 -19.78
CA ASP A 133 -9.89 21.88 -19.05
C ASP A 133 -9.25 22.95 -18.15
N VAL A 134 -9.34 24.25 -18.51
CA VAL A 134 -8.83 25.34 -17.67
C VAL A 134 -9.68 25.50 -16.41
N ALA A 135 -11.01 25.46 -16.55
CA ALA A 135 -11.90 25.53 -15.41
C ALA A 135 -11.73 24.30 -14.50
N MET A 136 -11.61 23.10 -15.08
CA MET A 136 -11.32 21.87 -14.33
C MET A 136 -9.99 21.98 -13.57
N TRP A 137 -8.95 22.50 -14.20
CA TRP A 137 -7.64 22.69 -13.56
C TRP A 137 -7.74 23.68 -12.39
N ASN A 138 -8.38 24.84 -12.59
CA ASN A 138 -8.59 25.83 -11.55
C ASN A 138 -9.36 25.25 -10.37
N PHE A 139 -10.43 24.50 -10.65
CA PHE A 139 -11.22 23.81 -9.63
C PHE A 139 -10.37 22.79 -8.87
N THR A 140 -9.61 21.95 -9.59
CA THR A 140 -8.73 20.92 -8.98
C THR A 140 -7.71 21.57 -8.06
N LEU A 141 -7.04 22.64 -8.52
CA LEU A 141 -6.07 23.36 -7.71
C LEU A 141 -6.71 23.94 -6.44
N ARG A 142 -7.89 24.56 -6.56
CA ARG A 142 -8.62 25.08 -5.40
C ARG A 142 -9.01 23.98 -4.42
N MET A 143 -9.47 22.82 -4.92
CA MET A 143 -9.79 21.66 -4.08
C MET A 143 -8.56 21.12 -3.34
N LEU A 144 -7.42 21.00 -4.00
CA LEU A 144 -6.17 20.59 -3.39
C LEU A 144 -5.69 21.57 -2.31
N ILE A 145 -5.79 22.88 -2.59
CA ILE A 145 -5.46 23.93 -1.61
C ILE A 145 -6.44 23.86 -0.42
N ALA A 146 -7.75 23.73 -0.68
CA ALA A 146 -8.75 23.60 0.37
C ALA A 146 -8.49 22.40 1.27
N MET A 147 -8.14 21.25 0.68
CA MET A 147 -7.76 20.05 1.41
C MET A 147 -6.50 20.27 2.25
N ALA A 148 -5.44 20.81 1.67
CA ALA A 148 -4.19 21.05 2.39
C ALA A 148 -4.38 22.05 3.55
N VAL A 149 -5.05 23.17 3.30
CA VAL A 149 -5.29 24.21 4.32
C VAL A 149 -6.16 23.65 5.46
N SER A 150 -7.25 22.95 5.15
CA SER A 150 -8.12 22.39 6.18
C SER A 150 -7.42 21.34 7.04
N TRP A 151 -6.55 20.50 6.45
CA TRP A 151 -5.73 19.55 7.19
C TRP A 151 -4.71 20.25 8.10
N VAL A 152 -4.02 21.27 7.60
CA VAL A 152 -3.07 22.06 8.42
C VAL A 152 -3.78 22.73 9.59
N ILE A 153 -4.96 23.30 9.36
CA ILE A 153 -5.75 23.92 10.44
C ILE A 153 -6.21 22.85 11.45
N GLY A 154 -6.68 21.70 10.99
CA GLY A 154 -7.10 20.60 11.87
C GLY A 154 -5.94 20.08 12.74
N LEU A 155 -4.77 19.87 12.17
CA LEU A 155 -3.57 19.46 12.89
C LEU A 155 -3.08 20.54 13.89
N ALA A 156 -3.10 21.81 13.48
CA ALA A 156 -2.74 22.91 14.36
C ALA A 156 -3.70 23.02 15.55
N LEU A 157 -5.01 22.87 15.30
CA LEU A 157 -6.03 22.86 16.36
C LEU A 157 -5.84 21.67 17.31
N THR A 158 -5.59 20.47 16.76
CA THR A 158 -5.23 19.28 17.56
C THR A 158 -4.04 19.57 18.46
N GLY A 159 -2.95 20.08 17.90
CA GLY A 159 -1.73 20.41 18.66
C GLY A 159 -1.98 21.42 19.75
N ALA A 160 -2.74 22.50 19.47
CA ALA A 160 -3.07 23.51 20.45
C ALA A 160 -3.92 22.96 21.61
N LEU A 161 -4.94 22.14 21.32
CA LEU A 161 -5.79 21.52 22.34
C LEU A 161 -5.01 20.49 23.17
N CYS A 162 -4.19 19.65 22.53
CA CYS A 162 -3.34 18.70 23.25
C CYS A 162 -2.34 19.41 24.17
N LEU A 163 -1.74 20.52 23.74
CA LEU A 163 -0.88 21.34 24.58
C LEU A 163 -1.65 21.96 25.77
N LEU A 164 -2.88 22.41 25.50
CA LEU A 164 -3.76 22.94 26.59
C LEU A 164 -4.05 21.85 27.61
N PHE A 165 -4.41 20.64 27.19
CA PHE A 165 -4.66 19.52 28.11
C PHE A 165 -3.40 19.15 28.88
N LYS A 166 -2.25 19.12 28.23
CA LYS A 166 -0.98 18.87 28.92
C LYS A 166 -0.62 19.96 29.92
N ALA A 167 -0.85 21.22 29.60
CA ALA A 167 -0.68 22.33 30.53
C ALA A 167 -1.62 22.18 31.75
N TYR A 168 -2.87 21.76 31.51
CA TYR A 168 -3.83 21.50 32.59
C TYR A 168 -3.34 20.38 33.52
N GLU A 169 -2.86 19.27 32.99
CA GLU A 169 -2.27 18.17 33.79
C GLU A 169 -1.14 18.67 34.69
N VAL A 170 -0.22 19.46 34.11
CA VAL A 170 0.95 19.98 34.84
C VAL A 170 0.55 21.00 35.91
N LEU A 171 -0.39 21.89 35.61
CA LEU A 171 -0.78 22.98 36.53
C LEU A 171 -1.67 22.49 37.68
N PHE A 172 -2.56 21.53 37.42
CA PHE A 172 -3.53 21.07 38.42
C PHE A 172 -3.17 19.70 39.01
N GLY A 173 -2.08 19.06 38.57
CA GLY A 173 -1.65 17.75 39.06
C GLY A 173 -2.64 16.61 38.75
N CYS A 174 -3.50 16.77 37.75
CA CYS A 174 -4.50 15.79 37.34
C CYS A 174 -3.99 15.00 36.13
N GLU A 175 -4.13 13.67 36.16
CA GLU A 175 -3.85 12.84 34.99
C GLU A 175 -5.11 12.73 34.14
N LEU A 176 -5.07 13.23 32.88
CA LEU A 176 -6.13 13.06 31.89
C LEU A 176 -5.97 11.73 31.20
N SER A 177 -7.08 11.07 30.91
CA SER A 177 -7.06 9.83 30.11
C SER A 177 -6.46 10.07 28.72
N SER A 178 -5.64 9.13 28.23
CA SER A 178 -5.11 9.15 26.87
C SER A 178 -6.22 9.18 25.81
N LEU A 179 -7.42 8.71 26.13
CA LEU A 179 -8.59 8.75 25.25
C LEU A 179 -9.01 10.18 24.90
N ILE A 180 -8.87 11.15 25.83
CA ILE A 180 -9.20 12.55 25.56
C ILE A 180 -8.33 13.12 24.43
N TYR A 181 -7.06 12.79 24.40
CA TYR A 181 -6.14 13.19 23.34
C TYR A 181 -6.50 12.53 22.01
N SER A 182 -6.84 11.24 22.03
CA SER A 182 -7.27 10.49 20.86
C SER A 182 -8.59 11.02 20.29
N ASP A 183 -9.57 11.26 21.13
CA ASP A 183 -10.89 11.79 20.73
C ASP A 183 -10.77 13.20 20.17
N THR A 184 -9.96 14.06 20.81
CA THR A 184 -9.70 15.42 20.30
C THR A 184 -9.07 15.37 18.92
N THR A 185 -8.08 14.52 18.72
CA THR A 185 -7.45 14.30 17.39
C THR A 185 -8.48 13.82 16.37
N THR A 186 -9.32 12.86 16.75
CA THR A 186 -10.37 12.30 15.90
C THR A 186 -11.37 13.37 15.47
N VAL A 187 -11.86 14.19 16.41
CA VAL A 187 -12.81 15.28 16.12
C VAL A 187 -12.17 16.33 15.22
N CYS A 188 -10.96 16.79 15.54
CA CYS A 188 -10.31 17.84 14.76
C CYS A 188 -9.96 17.38 13.32
N CYS A 189 -9.49 16.13 13.17
CA CYS A 189 -9.07 15.62 11.86
C CYS A 189 -10.23 15.07 11.02
N LEU A 190 -11.20 14.37 11.62
CA LEU A 190 -12.25 13.68 10.87
C LEU A 190 -13.58 14.44 10.78
N LEU A 191 -13.81 15.45 11.63
CA LEU A 191 -14.99 16.29 11.56
C LEU A 191 -14.66 17.73 11.16
N VAL A 192 -13.77 18.40 11.92
CA VAL A 192 -13.48 19.81 11.69
C VAL A 192 -12.77 20.02 10.35
N SER A 193 -11.73 19.23 10.02
CA SER A 193 -11.01 19.37 8.75
C SER A 193 -11.90 19.15 7.52
N PRO A 194 -12.73 18.10 7.41
CA PRO A 194 -13.66 17.96 6.31
C PRO A 194 -14.69 19.09 6.23
N LEU A 195 -15.21 19.58 7.35
CA LEU A 195 -16.13 20.72 7.36
C LEU A 195 -15.48 21.99 6.81
N LEU A 196 -14.23 22.26 7.21
CA LEU A 196 -13.44 23.38 6.68
C LEU A 196 -13.15 23.21 5.19
N MET A 197 -12.86 22.00 4.73
CA MET A 197 -12.68 21.71 3.31
C MET A 197 -13.98 21.96 2.51
N LEU A 198 -15.12 21.43 2.98
CA LEU A 198 -16.40 21.54 2.29
C LEU A 198 -16.87 22.99 2.11
N GLN A 199 -16.60 23.88 3.10
CA GLN A 199 -16.94 25.31 2.95
C GLN A 199 -16.08 26.04 1.90
N MET A 200 -14.89 25.49 1.58
CA MET A 200 -13.97 26.08 0.59
C MET A 200 -14.21 25.54 -0.82
N VAL A 201 -15.13 24.59 -1.02
CA VAL A 201 -15.47 24.06 -2.35
C VAL A 201 -16.08 25.16 -3.21
N PRO A 202 -15.48 25.49 -4.38
CA PRO A 202 -16.00 26.55 -5.27
C PRO A 202 -17.44 26.28 -5.70
N ASP A 203 -18.23 27.34 -5.84
CA ASP A 203 -19.62 27.26 -6.30
C ASP A 203 -19.87 28.16 -7.51
N GLY A 204 -21.01 27.95 -8.17
CA GLY A 204 -21.51 28.79 -9.26
C GLY A 204 -20.44 29.21 -10.27
N ASN A 205 -20.26 30.52 -10.45
CA ASN A 205 -19.31 31.09 -11.40
C ASN A 205 -17.84 30.83 -11.01
N GLU A 206 -17.53 30.68 -9.73
CA GLU A 206 -16.19 30.37 -9.28
C GLU A 206 -15.75 28.96 -9.68
N LYS A 207 -16.69 28.00 -9.71
CA LYS A 207 -16.46 26.62 -10.15
C LYS A 207 -16.07 26.57 -11.63
N HIS A 208 -16.72 27.35 -12.47
CA HIS A 208 -16.49 27.40 -13.92
C HIS A 208 -15.55 28.52 -14.36
N ASN A 209 -14.71 29.04 -13.44
CA ASN A 209 -13.77 30.12 -13.79
C ASN A 209 -12.77 29.64 -14.87
N ARG A 210 -12.84 30.32 -16.04
CA ARG A 210 -11.99 30.05 -17.22
C ARG A 210 -10.76 30.95 -17.31
N GLU A 211 -10.61 31.87 -16.36
CA GLU A 211 -9.42 32.73 -16.33
C GLU A 211 -8.18 31.88 -16.06
N VAL A 212 -7.16 32.10 -16.88
CA VAL A 212 -5.89 31.46 -16.69
C VAL A 212 -5.22 32.05 -15.46
N VAL A 213 -5.19 31.29 -14.39
CA VAL A 213 -4.46 31.65 -13.18
C VAL A 213 -2.97 31.57 -13.49
N GLU A 214 -2.30 32.72 -13.49
CA GLU A 214 -0.84 32.73 -13.58
C GLU A 214 -0.24 32.06 -12.34
N LEU A 215 0.71 31.17 -12.58
CA LEU A 215 1.49 30.62 -11.48
C LEU A 215 2.11 31.78 -10.69
N THR A 216 1.89 31.80 -9.39
CA THR A 216 2.52 32.76 -8.48
C THR A 216 4.05 32.65 -8.57
N GLY A 217 4.79 33.64 -8.08
CA GLY A 217 6.26 33.60 -8.07
C GLY A 217 6.80 32.31 -7.46
N VAL A 218 6.18 31.81 -6.38
CA VAL A 218 6.50 30.53 -5.74
C VAL A 218 6.22 29.36 -6.68
N GLY A 219 5.06 29.31 -7.33
CA GLY A 219 4.73 28.24 -8.27
C GLY A 219 5.67 28.21 -9.48
N LYS A 220 6.01 29.37 -10.05
CA LYS A 220 7.05 29.46 -11.10
C LYS A 220 8.41 28.99 -10.61
N GLY A 221 8.78 29.32 -9.36
CA GLY A 221 10.01 28.84 -8.71
C GLY A 221 10.03 27.33 -8.57
N VAL A 222 8.99 26.73 -8.03
CA VAL A 222 8.86 25.27 -7.87
C VAL A 222 8.99 24.54 -9.21
N VAL A 223 8.33 25.02 -10.25
CA VAL A 223 8.43 24.40 -11.59
C VAL A 223 9.84 24.52 -12.16
N ASN A 224 10.40 25.74 -12.22
CA ASN A 224 11.65 25.99 -12.93
C ASN A 224 12.89 25.53 -12.15
N PHE A 225 12.88 25.61 -10.81
CA PHE A 225 14.05 25.30 -9.98
C PHE A 225 13.98 23.95 -9.28
N LEU A 226 12.81 23.32 -9.19
CA LEU A 226 12.66 22.01 -8.56
C LEU A 226 12.20 20.94 -9.56
N LEU A 227 10.99 21.07 -10.13
CA LEU A 227 10.40 20.00 -10.94
C LEU A 227 11.16 19.74 -12.23
N LEU A 228 11.48 20.77 -13.00
CA LEU A 228 12.20 20.61 -14.28
C LEU A 228 13.63 20.11 -14.12
N PRO A 229 14.46 20.65 -13.20
CA PRO A 229 15.79 20.13 -12.96
C PRO A 229 15.77 18.69 -12.44
N VAL A 230 14.89 18.37 -11.49
CA VAL A 230 14.76 17.01 -10.97
C VAL A 230 14.35 16.03 -12.07
N ALA A 231 13.35 16.38 -12.90
CA ALA A 231 12.95 15.56 -14.04
C ALA A 231 14.10 15.37 -15.04
N GLY A 232 14.87 16.43 -15.28
CA GLY A 232 16.02 16.40 -16.19
C GLY A 232 17.13 15.47 -15.70
N VAL A 233 17.55 15.61 -14.43
CA VAL A 233 18.57 14.74 -13.81
C VAL A 233 18.12 13.30 -13.78
N TYR A 234 16.86 13.07 -13.38
CA TYR A 234 16.27 11.73 -13.32
C TYR A 234 16.24 11.06 -14.70
N MET A 235 15.82 11.80 -15.71
CA MET A 235 15.81 11.34 -17.10
C MET A 235 17.21 11.01 -17.59
N LEU A 236 18.19 11.90 -17.35
CA LEU A 236 19.59 11.70 -17.74
C LEU A 236 20.17 10.43 -17.10
N THR A 237 19.88 10.20 -15.82
CA THR A 237 20.29 9.00 -15.11
C THR A 237 19.71 7.73 -15.75
N LEU A 238 18.41 7.74 -16.11
CA LEU A 238 17.78 6.60 -16.76
C LEU A 238 18.29 6.35 -18.15
N TYR A 239 18.60 7.39 -18.93
CA TYR A 239 19.24 7.24 -20.24
C TYR A 239 20.66 6.70 -20.14
N ALA A 240 21.46 7.18 -19.18
CA ALA A 240 22.79 6.64 -18.90
C ALA A 240 22.72 5.14 -18.56
N TYR A 241 21.73 4.76 -17.75
CA TYR A 241 21.47 3.36 -17.42
C TYR A 241 21.00 2.54 -18.64
N ALA A 242 20.14 3.11 -19.49
CA ALA A 242 19.71 2.46 -20.74
C ALA A 242 20.89 2.20 -21.68
N ILE A 243 21.81 3.18 -21.83
CA ILE A 243 23.04 3.02 -22.61
C ILE A 243 23.91 1.91 -22.01
N LYS A 244 24.07 1.86 -20.69
CA LYS A 244 24.80 0.77 -20.01
C LYS A 244 24.23 -0.60 -20.33
N ILE A 245 22.89 -0.76 -20.32
CA ILE A 245 22.20 -2.01 -20.67
C ILE A 245 22.53 -2.42 -22.12
N ILE A 246 22.47 -1.47 -23.05
CA ILE A 246 22.74 -1.72 -24.48
C ILE A 246 24.19 -2.13 -24.67
N VAL A 247 25.14 -1.41 -24.04
CA VAL A 247 26.59 -1.69 -24.18
C VAL A 247 26.98 -3.01 -23.55
N GLN A 248 26.44 -3.33 -22.37
CA GLN A 248 26.75 -4.58 -21.66
C GLN A 248 25.93 -5.77 -22.16
N TRP A 249 24.93 -5.53 -23.03
CA TRP A 249 23.98 -6.52 -23.51
C TRP A 249 23.33 -7.34 -22.39
N GLN A 250 23.17 -6.72 -21.21
CA GLN A 250 22.55 -7.32 -20.05
C GLN A 250 21.13 -6.78 -19.91
N LEU A 251 20.17 -7.69 -19.73
CA LEU A 251 18.75 -7.32 -19.58
C LEU A 251 18.55 -6.52 -18.29
N PRO A 252 17.63 -5.53 -18.31
CA PRO A 252 17.44 -4.61 -17.19
C PRO A 252 16.97 -5.33 -15.93
N ASN A 253 17.49 -4.89 -14.78
CA ASN A 253 17.01 -5.32 -13.47
C ASN A 253 15.60 -4.78 -13.24
N GLY A 254 14.82 -5.47 -12.44
CA GLY A 254 13.43 -5.12 -12.26
C GLY A 254 13.13 -3.78 -11.59
N TRP A 255 14.11 -3.11 -11.02
CA TRP A 255 13.98 -1.77 -10.47
C TRP A 255 13.70 -0.70 -11.54
N VAL A 256 14.11 -0.95 -12.79
CA VAL A 256 13.90 -0.02 -13.91
C VAL A 256 12.43 0.32 -14.10
N SER A 257 11.54 -0.65 -13.97
CA SER A 257 10.11 -0.43 -14.13
C SER A 257 9.56 0.59 -13.12
N TYR A 258 10.00 0.53 -11.86
CA TYR A 258 9.62 1.51 -10.84
C TYR A 258 10.17 2.91 -11.16
N LEU A 259 11.44 2.96 -11.57
CA LEU A 259 12.09 4.22 -11.88
C LEU A 259 11.43 4.90 -13.09
N VAL A 260 11.12 4.17 -14.16
CA VAL A 260 10.41 4.71 -15.33
C VAL A 260 8.99 5.15 -14.96
N THR A 261 8.30 4.41 -14.09
CA THR A 261 6.96 4.80 -13.61
C THR A 261 7.01 6.12 -12.83
N VAL A 262 8.00 6.30 -11.95
CA VAL A 262 8.20 7.55 -11.21
C VAL A 262 8.49 8.72 -12.15
N LEU A 263 9.35 8.51 -13.15
CA LEU A 263 9.62 9.53 -14.17
C LEU A 263 8.37 9.90 -14.97
N ALA A 264 7.56 8.90 -15.35
CA ALA A 264 6.31 9.14 -16.08
C ALA A 264 5.29 9.91 -15.22
N ALA A 265 5.20 9.60 -13.91
CA ALA A 265 4.38 10.36 -12.97
C ALA A 265 4.87 11.82 -12.84
N LEU A 266 6.19 12.02 -12.77
CA LEU A 266 6.79 13.36 -12.74
C LEU A 266 6.53 14.12 -14.04
N MET A 267 6.62 13.47 -15.20
CA MET A 267 6.24 14.05 -16.49
C MET A 267 4.79 14.51 -16.48
N LEU A 268 3.85 13.65 -16.05
CA LEU A 268 2.43 14.01 -15.95
C LEU A 268 2.20 15.18 -15.01
N LEU A 269 2.89 15.22 -13.87
CA LEU A 269 2.82 16.33 -12.93
C LEU A 269 3.28 17.64 -13.58
N VAL A 270 4.40 17.63 -14.30
CA VAL A 270 4.90 18.81 -15.03
C VAL A 270 3.90 19.27 -16.09
N GLU A 271 3.35 18.34 -16.89
CA GLU A 271 2.35 18.67 -17.91
C GLU A 271 1.08 19.28 -17.30
N VAL A 272 0.55 18.68 -16.23
CA VAL A 272 -0.64 19.19 -15.54
C VAL A 272 -0.38 20.56 -14.91
N VAL A 273 0.75 20.77 -14.24
CA VAL A 273 1.06 22.05 -13.58
C VAL A 273 1.29 23.17 -14.60
N LEU A 274 1.94 22.87 -15.74
CA LEU A 274 2.20 23.86 -16.79
C LEU A 274 1.00 24.11 -17.71
N TYR A 275 -0.02 23.25 -17.70
CA TYR A 275 -1.12 23.26 -18.66
C TYR A 275 -1.78 24.64 -18.89
N PRO A 276 -2.21 25.39 -17.84
CA PRO A 276 -2.89 26.67 -18.06
C PRO A 276 -1.95 27.72 -18.67
N THR A 277 -0.72 27.75 -18.24
CA THR A 277 0.27 28.72 -18.73
C THR A 277 0.74 28.40 -20.14
N LEU A 278 0.78 27.10 -20.51
CA LEU A 278 1.03 26.65 -21.89
C LEU A 278 -0.11 27.05 -22.82
N THR A 279 -1.35 26.87 -22.36
CA THR A 279 -2.56 27.19 -23.14
C THR A 279 -2.68 28.69 -23.41
N ALA A 280 -2.28 29.53 -22.44
CA ALA A 280 -2.31 30.99 -22.55
C ALA A 280 -1.04 31.60 -23.18
N ASP A 281 -0.09 30.78 -23.61
CA ASP A 281 1.20 31.22 -24.18
C ASP A 281 2.06 32.08 -23.24
N LYS A 282 1.84 31.96 -21.92
CA LYS A 282 2.51 32.75 -20.86
C LYS A 282 3.69 32.03 -20.20
N CYS A 283 4.15 30.92 -20.78
CA CYS A 283 5.27 30.12 -20.28
C CYS A 283 6.64 30.64 -20.73
N SER A 284 7.67 30.34 -19.92
CA SER A 284 9.06 30.50 -20.32
C SER A 284 9.42 29.57 -21.51
N ARG A 285 10.42 29.96 -22.31
CA ARG A 285 10.89 29.13 -23.44
C ARG A 285 11.32 27.74 -22.98
N VAL A 286 11.98 27.65 -21.82
CA VAL A 286 12.43 26.38 -21.22
C VAL A 286 11.22 25.50 -20.85
N ALA A 287 10.22 26.05 -20.19
CA ALA A 287 9.02 25.31 -19.80
C ALA A 287 8.24 24.80 -21.04
N LYS A 288 8.14 25.62 -22.11
CA LYS A 288 7.53 25.19 -23.38
C LYS A 288 8.30 24.05 -24.04
N ALA A 289 9.64 24.18 -24.09
CA ALA A 289 10.49 23.14 -24.63
C ALA A 289 10.40 21.85 -23.81
N ALA A 290 10.46 21.95 -22.48
CA ALA A 290 10.31 20.81 -21.58
C ALA A 290 8.98 20.10 -21.81
N ALA A 291 7.86 20.79 -21.71
CA ALA A 291 6.54 20.21 -21.96
C ALA A 291 6.42 19.57 -23.34
N ARG A 292 7.08 20.13 -24.37
CA ARG A 292 7.05 19.56 -25.73
C ARG A 292 7.84 18.27 -25.85
N TRP A 293 9.02 18.19 -25.23
CA TRP A 293 9.95 17.10 -25.45
C TRP A 293 9.84 16.00 -24.38
N LEU A 294 9.36 16.32 -23.17
CA LEU A 294 9.27 15.34 -22.08
C LEU A 294 8.49 14.07 -22.48
N PRO A 295 7.27 14.14 -23.06
CA PRO A 295 6.55 12.94 -23.45
C PRO A 295 7.31 12.13 -24.53
N ALA A 296 7.98 12.81 -25.47
CA ALA A 296 8.77 12.14 -26.52
C ALA A 296 9.99 11.42 -25.93
N MET A 297 10.64 12.04 -24.94
CA MET A 297 11.81 11.47 -24.27
C MET A 297 11.45 10.32 -23.31
N VAL A 298 10.24 10.28 -22.79
CA VAL A 298 9.77 9.16 -21.95
C VAL A 298 9.47 7.91 -22.76
N LEU A 299 9.08 8.02 -24.05
CA LEU A 299 8.72 6.88 -24.89
C LEU A 299 9.82 5.80 -25.01
N PRO A 300 11.11 6.12 -25.26
CA PRO A 300 12.16 5.09 -25.30
C PRO A 300 12.36 4.39 -23.95
N LEU A 301 12.16 5.11 -22.86
CA LEU A 301 12.26 4.53 -21.51
C LEU A 301 11.06 3.62 -21.20
N LEU A 302 9.87 3.92 -21.74
CA LEU A 302 8.73 3.00 -21.69
C LEU A 302 9.01 1.70 -22.47
N MET A 303 9.75 1.76 -23.58
CA MET A 303 10.21 0.53 -24.27
C MET A 303 11.13 -0.30 -23.38
N LEU A 304 12.06 0.34 -22.68
CA LEU A 304 12.92 -0.35 -21.73
C LEU A 304 12.10 -1.00 -20.58
N MET A 305 11.08 -0.30 -20.09
CA MET A 305 10.12 -0.83 -19.10
C MET A 305 9.35 -2.03 -19.66
N THR A 306 8.93 -1.99 -20.94
CA THR A 306 8.23 -3.11 -21.61
C THR A 306 9.12 -4.36 -21.67
N VAL A 307 10.39 -4.20 -22.09
CA VAL A 307 11.36 -5.31 -22.13
C VAL A 307 11.58 -5.90 -20.74
N GLY A 308 11.75 -5.03 -19.72
CA GLY A 308 11.91 -5.47 -18.34
C GLY A 308 10.68 -6.20 -17.77
N ALA A 309 9.47 -5.72 -18.11
CA ALA A 309 8.22 -6.37 -17.71
C ALA A 309 8.00 -7.71 -18.41
N ALA A 310 8.27 -7.79 -19.72
CA ALA A 310 8.16 -9.01 -20.49
C ALA A 310 9.10 -10.10 -19.97
N ARG A 311 10.36 -9.74 -19.68
CA ARG A 311 11.32 -10.66 -19.06
C ARG A 311 10.83 -11.20 -17.73
N ARG A 312 10.35 -10.30 -16.84
CA ARG A 312 9.86 -10.73 -15.53
C ARG A 312 8.64 -11.64 -15.60
N LEU A 313 7.77 -11.43 -16.58
CA LEU A 313 6.64 -12.34 -16.82
C LEU A 313 7.12 -13.71 -17.32
N GLY A 314 8.17 -13.74 -18.16
CA GLY A 314 8.77 -14.98 -18.63
C GLY A 314 9.52 -15.75 -17.53
N ASP A 315 10.42 -15.07 -16.80
CA ASP A 315 11.31 -15.71 -15.81
C ASP A 315 10.57 -16.13 -14.53
N TYR A 316 9.66 -15.30 -14.03
CA TYR A 316 9.03 -15.46 -12.72
C TYR A 316 7.51 -15.69 -12.76
N GLY A 317 6.93 -15.77 -13.97
CA GLY A 317 5.50 -16.00 -14.15
C GLY A 317 4.62 -14.77 -13.88
N VAL A 318 3.30 -14.99 -13.97
CA VAL A 318 2.27 -13.96 -13.86
C VAL A 318 1.94 -13.67 -12.41
N THR A 319 1.90 -12.38 -12.05
CA THR A 319 1.37 -11.91 -10.76
C THR A 319 0.49 -10.67 -10.97
N VAL A 320 -0.41 -10.39 -10.04
CA VAL A 320 -1.34 -9.26 -10.11
C VAL A 320 -0.61 -7.93 -10.34
N LEU A 321 0.44 -7.66 -9.56
CA LEU A 321 1.20 -6.41 -9.67
C LEU A 321 1.94 -6.27 -11.01
N ARG A 322 2.45 -7.38 -11.57
CA ARG A 322 3.14 -7.35 -12.88
C ARG A 322 2.18 -7.06 -14.01
N LEU A 323 0.96 -7.62 -13.97
CA LEU A 323 -0.05 -7.31 -14.98
C LEU A 323 -0.54 -5.85 -14.87
N TYR A 324 -0.73 -5.31 -13.66
CA TYR A 324 -1.02 -3.88 -13.51
C TYR A 324 0.10 -3.00 -14.06
N LEU A 325 1.36 -3.40 -13.88
CA LEU A 325 2.50 -2.69 -14.44
C LEU A 325 2.46 -2.66 -15.97
N VAL A 326 2.09 -3.79 -16.62
CA VAL A 326 1.92 -3.86 -18.08
C VAL A 326 0.77 -2.96 -18.54
N VAL A 327 -0.37 -3.01 -17.87
CA VAL A 327 -1.52 -2.17 -18.20
C VAL A 327 -1.19 -0.69 -18.03
N LEU A 328 -0.50 -0.33 -16.95
CA LEU A 328 -0.01 1.04 -16.72
C LEU A 328 0.96 1.48 -17.83
N ASN A 329 1.88 0.59 -18.24
CA ASN A 329 2.82 0.87 -19.31
C ASN A 329 2.09 1.17 -20.64
N VAL A 330 1.12 0.34 -21.01
CA VAL A 330 0.29 0.55 -22.22
C VAL A 330 -0.45 1.88 -22.14
N TRP A 331 -1.04 2.19 -20.99
CA TRP A 331 -1.73 3.48 -20.77
C TRP A 331 -0.77 4.67 -20.87
N LEU A 332 0.44 4.56 -20.31
CA LEU A 332 1.46 5.61 -20.42
C LEU A 332 1.91 5.85 -21.87
N TYR A 333 2.01 4.81 -22.70
CA TYR A 333 2.23 5.00 -24.14
C TYR A 333 1.10 5.80 -24.76
N ALA A 334 -0.15 5.44 -24.47
CA ALA A 334 -1.31 6.16 -25.00
C ALA A 334 -1.31 7.63 -24.55
N VAL A 335 -0.94 7.90 -23.30
CA VAL A 335 -0.84 9.27 -22.76
C VAL A 335 0.30 10.05 -23.45
N CYS A 336 1.51 9.49 -23.54
CA CYS A 336 2.63 10.16 -24.21
C CYS A 336 2.31 10.49 -25.66
N ILE A 337 1.76 9.53 -26.42
CA ILE A 337 1.35 9.72 -27.81
C ILE A 337 0.22 10.76 -27.91
N GLY A 338 -0.78 10.67 -27.05
CA GLY A 338 -1.88 11.62 -27.00
C GLY A 338 -1.43 13.07 -26.74
N LEU A 339 -0.48 13.26 -25.80
CA LEU A 339 0.12 14.57 -25.52
C LEU A 339 0.97 15.11 -26.67
N LEU A 340 1.62 14.26 -27.43
CA LEU A 340 2.38 14.65 -28.64
C LEU A 340 1.46 15.08 -29.78
N ILE A 341 0.32 14.41 -29.96
CA ILE A 341 -0.65 14.72 -31.02
C ILE A 341 -1.46 15.97 -30.66
N SER A 342 -2.01 16.03 -29.46
CA SER A 342 -2.89 17.14 -29.04
C SER A 342 -2.75 17.46 -27.57
N ARG A 343 -2.20 18.65 -27.27
CA ARG A 343 -2.09 19.19 -25.92
C ARG A 343 -3.25 20.05 -25.47
N ARG A 344 -4.25 20.18 -26.33
CA ARG A 344 -5.36 21.10 -26.08
C ARG A 344 -6.34 20.60 -25.04
N ARG A 345 -6.29 19.30 -24.67
CA ARG A 345 -7.22 18.67 -23.74
C ARG A 345 -6.46 17.75 -22.80
N ILE A 346 -6.67 17.91 -21.50
CA ILE A 346 -6.10 17.04 -20.46
C ILE A 346 -7.16 16.24 -19.71
N TRP A 347 -8.46 16.60 -19.85
CA TRP A 347 -9.57 15.94 -19.17
C TRP A 347 -9.59 14.41 -19.39
N TRP A 348 -9.22 13.96 -20.58
CA TRP A 348 -9.25 12.55 -20.93
C TRP A 348 -8.20 11.72 -20.15
N ILE A 349 -7.11 12.30 -19.65
CA ILE A 349 -6.04 11.60 -18.93
C ILE A 349 -6.58 10.99 -17.63
N PRO A 350 -7.10 11.77 -16.65
CA PRO A 350 -7.68 11.19 -15.44
C PRO A 350 -8.94 10.38 -15.72
N ALA A 351 -9.73 10.72 -16.73
CA ALA A 351 -10.93 9.97 -17.09
C ALA A 351 -10.59 8.57 -17.65
N SER A 352 -9.61 8.47 -18.57
CA SER A 352 -9.15 7.20 -19.10
C SER A 352 -8.45 6.34 -18.03
N PHE A 353 -7.72 6.96 -17.10
CA PHE A 353 -7.10 6.25 -15.99
C PHE A 353 -8.14 5.65 -15.05
N ALA A 354 -9.15 6.41 -14.66
CA ALA A 354 -10.26 5.90 -13.84
C ALA A 354 -11.01 4.75 -14.53
N ALA A 355 -11.34 4.92 -15.82
CA ALA A 355 -12.00 3.89 -16.61
C ALA A 355 -11.14 2.62 -16.74
N LEU A 356 -9.85 2.77 -17.01
CA LEU A 356 -8.91 1.66 -17.09
C LEU A 356 -8.82 0.88 -15.78
N LEU A 357 -8.66 1.59 -14.65
CA LEU A 357 -8.60 0.96 -13.33
C LEU A 357 -9.88 0.18 -13.02
N LEU A 358 -11.06 0.76 -13.27
CA LEU A 358 -12.33 0.08 -13.03
C LEU A 358 -12.47 -1.18 -13.91
N LEU A 359 -12.18 -1.07 -15.21
CA LEU A 359 -12.27 -2.17 -16.15
C LEU A 359 -11.31 -3.31 -15.81
N THR A 360 -10.11 -2.99 -15.33
CA THR A 360 -9.07 -3.98 -15.02
C THR A 360 -9.14 -4.54 -13.60
N SER A 361 -9.93 -3.93 -12.72
CA SER A 361 -9.99 -4.33 -11.31
C SER A 361 -11.33 -4.94 -10.91
N ILE A 362 -12.41 -4.70 -11.66
CA ILE A 362 -13.76 -5.14 -11.31
C ILE A 362 -14.31 -6.08 -12.40
N GLY A 363 -14.98 -7.14 -11.98
CA GLY A 363 -15.62 -8.10 -12.88
C GLY A 363 -14.76 -9.30 -13.26
N PRO A 364 -15.28 -10.19 -14.10
CA PRO A 364 -14.62 -11.43 -14.49
C PRO A 364 -13.33 -11.20 -15.31
N GLN A 365 -13.23 -10.07 -16.01
CA GLN A 365 -12.05 -9.66 -16.77
C GLN A 365 -10.97 -8.98 -15.90
N SER A 366 -11.18 -8.88 -14.58
CA SER A 366 -10.21 -8.22 -13.68
C SER A 366 -8.86 -8.94 -13.73
N ILE A 367 -7.80 -8.15 -13.61
CA ILE A 367 -6.42 -8.64 -13.60
C ILE A 367 -6.23 -9.71 -12.52
N ALA A 368 -6.83 -9.51 -11.34
CA ALA A 368 -6.76 -10.49 -10.27
C ALA A 368 -7.40 -11.83 -10.65
N ASN A 369 -8.57 -11.80 -11.31
CA ASN A 369 -9.24 -13.02 -11.76
C ASN A 369 -8.49 -13.71 -12.91
N VAL A 370 -8.03 -12.93 -13.90
CA VAL A 370 -7.22 -13.45 -15.01
C VAL A 370 -5.93 -14.09 -14.49
N THR A 371 -5.27 -13.47 -13.51
CA THR A 371 -4.07 -14.04 -12.86
C THR A 371 -4.40 -15.36 -12.18
N LEU A 372 -5.48 -15.42 -11.40
CA LEU A 372 -5.90 -16.64 -10.72
C LEU A 372 -6.14 -17.78 -11.71
N ILE A 373 -6.98 -17.55 -12.72
CA ILE A 373 -7.30 -18.56 -13.74
C ILE A 373 -6.04 -19.04 -14.48
N THR A 374 -5.14 -18.11 -14.80
CA THR A 374 -3.88 -18.45 -15.48
C THR A 374 -2.99 -19.31 -14.60
N LEU A 375 -2.83 -18.96 -13.33
CA LEU A 375 -2.03 -19.73 -12.38
C LEU A 375 -2.63 -21.11 -12.11
N GLN A 376 -3.95 -21.18 -11.94
CA GLN A 376 -4.67 -22.44 -11.73
C GLN A 376 -4.45 -23.39 -12.91
N ARG A 377 -4.61 -22.91 -14.15
CA ARG A 377 -4.33 -23.71 -15.35
C ARG A 377 -2.89 -24.19 -15.42
N GLN A 378 -1.92 -23.34 -15.07
CA GLN A 378 -0.52 -23.72 -15.05
C GLN A 378 -0.20 -24.77 -13.97
N VAL A 379 -0.85 -24.69 -12.82
CA VAL A 379 -0.75 -25.68 -11.75
C VAL A 379 -1.37 -27.01 -12.18
N GLU A 380 -2.58 -27.01 -12.75
CA GLU A 380 -3.24 -28.19 -13.30
C GLU A 380 -2.37 -28.92 -14.33
N GLN A 381 -1.83 -28.18 -15.29
CA GLN A 381 -0.95 -28.73 -16.32
C GLN A 381 0.31 -29.38 -15.71
N THR A 382 0.91 -28.75 -14.69
CA THR A 382 2.11 -29.29 -14.05
C THR A 382 1.78 -30.55 -13.23
N ILE A 383 0.64 -30.60 -12.54
CA ILE A 383 0.19 -31.79 -11.79
C ILE A 383 -0.14 -32.94 -12.76
N ALA A 384 -0.81 -32.65 -13.87
CA ALA A 384 -1.15 -33.63 -14.91
C ALA A 384 0.11 -34.26 -15.54
N GLN A 385 1.16 -33.47 -15.78
CA GLN A 385 2.46 -33.97 -16.26
C GLN A 385 3.12 -34.92 -15.27
N GLY A 386 2.88 -34.75 -13.96
CA GLY A 386 3.37 -35.65 -12.92
C GLY A 386 2.48 -36.86 -12.66
N HIS A 387 1.42 -37.08 -13.45
CA HIS A 387 0.48 -38.21 -13.34
C HIS A 387 -0.14 -38.38 -11.94
N GLN A 388 -0.35 -37.28 -11.21
CA GLN A 388 -0.98 -37.28 -9.89
C GLN A 388 -2.45 -36.87 -9.98
N SER A 389 -3.28 -37.46 -9.09
CA SER A 389 -4.68 -37.07 -8.94
C SER A 389 -4.83 -35.84 -8.04
N MET A 390 -5.79 -34.98 -8.32
CA MET A 390 -6.15 -33.82 -7.49
C MET A 390 -7.34 -34.13 -6.58
N PRO A 391 -7.40 -33.60 -5.36
CA PRO A 391 -6.40 -32.77 -4.69
C PRO A 391 -5.20 -33.58 -4.20
N LEU A 392 -4.02 -32.92 -4.16
CA LEU A 392 -2.79 -33.52 -3.66
C LEU A 392 -2.79 -33.57 -2.14
N ASN A 393 -2.56 -34.74 -1.56
CA ASN A 393 -2.24 -34.87 -0.15
C ASN A 393 -0.74 -34.65 0.10
N ARG A 394 -0.32 -34.62 1.36
CA ARG A 394 1.10 -34.37 1.73
C ARG A 394 2.08 -35.34 1.07
N GLN A 395 1.68 -36.62 0.94
CA GLN A 395 2.53 -37.65 0.38
C GLN A 395 2.63 -37.53 -1.16
N SER A 396 1.50 -37.40 -1.86
CA SER A 396 1.46 -37.21 -3.31
C SER A 396 2.15 -35.92 -3.74
N TYR A 397 2.00 -34.84 -2.96
CA TYR A 397 2.70 -33.59 -3.19
C TYR A 397 4.23 -33.75 -3.09
N SER A 398 4.73 -34.44 -2.06
CA SER A 398 6.15 -34.70 -1.91
C SER A 398 6.73 -35.58 -3.02
N GLN A 399 5.97 -36.59 -3.47
CA GLN A 399 6.34 -37.45 -4.59
C GLN A 399 6.39 -36.67 -5.92
N LEU A 400 5.39 -35.80 -6.15
CA LEU A 400 5.34 -34.95 -7.32
C LEU A 400 6.54 -34.01 -7.41
N LEU A 401 6.87 -33.32 -6.29
CA LEU A 401 8.03 -32.45 -6.23
C LEU A 401 9.36 -33.18 -6.43
N ALA A 402 9.45 -34.44 -6.00
CA ALA A 402 10.65 -35.27 -6.22
C ALA A 402 10.77 -35.76 -7.66
N ALA A 403 9.65 -36.00 -8.34
CA ALA A 403 9.61 -36.47 -9.74
C ALA A 403 9.87 -35.37 -10.76
N LEU A 404 9.54 -34.11 -10.43
CA LEU A 404 9.73 -32.96 -11.33
C LEU A 404 11.18 -32.44 -11.33
N PRO A 405 11.63 -31.82 -12.45
CA PRO A 405 12.87 -31.05 -12.47
C PRO A 405 12.85 -29.97 -11.38
N LYS A 406 13.99 -29.72 -10.72
CA LYS A 406 14.10 -28.77 -9.59
C LYS A 406 13.48 -27.41 -9.85
N SER A 407 13.68 -26.85 -11.05
CA SER A 407 13.09 -25.57 -11.46
C SER A 407 11.57 -25.61 -11.57
N GLN A 408 11.00 -26.69 -12.09
CA GLN A 408 9.54 -26.85 -12.20
C GLN A 408 8.90 -27.12 -10.84
N ALA A 409 9.55 -27.90 -9.99
CA ALA A 409 9.10 -28.15 -8.62
C ALA A 409 9.04 -26.85 -7.80
N ALA A 410 10.08 -26.00 -7.89
CA ALA A 410 10.12 -24.71 -7.23
C ALA A 410 9.06 -23.74 -7.78
N LEU A 411 8.81 -23.74 -9.10
CA LEU A 411 7.76 -22.93 -9.71
C LEU A 411 6.36 -23.39 -9.30
N LEU A 412 6.10 -24.68 -9.20
CA LEU A 412 4.82 -25.22 -8.75
C LEU A 412 4.53 -24.81 -7.31
N ASP A 413 5.51 -25.01 -6.41
CA ASP A 413 5.38 -24.64 -5.00
C ASP A 413 5.16 -23.14 -4.82
N SER A 414 5.95 -22.31 -5.50
CA SER A 414 5.78 -20.84 -5.45
C SER A 414 4.44 -20.36 -6.00
N ARG A 415 3.90 -21.02 -7.04
CA ARG A 415 2.57 -20.69 -7.60
C ARG A 415 1.46 -21.05 -6.65
N LEU A 416 1.49 -22.23 -6.05
CA LEU A 416 0.49 -22.66 -5.06
C LEU A 416 0.55 -21.77 -3.80
N ALA A 417 1.74 -21.46 -3.31
CA ALA A 417 1.93 -20.52 -2.21
C ALA A 417 1.36 -19.13 -2.54
N TYR A 418 1.69 -18.60 -3.72
CA TYR A 418 1.16 -17.31 -4.18
C TYR A 418 -0.38 -17.31 -4.28
N ILE A 419 -0.99 -18.39 -4.81
CA ILE A 419 -2.46 -18.52 -4.86
C ILE A 419 -3.04 -18.49 -3.44
N LYS A 420 -2.47 -19.25 -2.52
CA LYS A 420 -2.92 -19.31 -1.12
C LYS A 420 -2.85 -17.95 -0.43
N ASP A 421 -1.70 -17.29 -0.53
CA ASP A 421 -1.43 -16.01 0.16
C ASP A 421 -2.22 -14.84 -0.44
N THR A 422 -2.44 -14.88 -1.76
CA THR A 422 -3.07 -13.77 -2.49
C THR A 422 -4.59 -13.87 -2.56
N TYR A 423 -5.13 -15.10 -2.67
CA TYR A 423 -6.56 -15.35 -2.88
C TYR A 423 -7.22 -16.12 -1.73
N GLY A 424 -6.44 -16.56 -0.76
CA GLY A 424 -6.89 -17.31 0.39
C GLY A 424 -6.86 -18.83 0.18
N PRO A 425 -6.98 -19.62 1.27
CA PRO A 425 -6.84 -21.08 1.24
C PRO A 425 -7.87 -21.78 0.33
N LYS A 426 -9.09 -21.26 0.24
CA LYS A 426 -10.14 -21.82 -0.63
C LYS A 426 -9.76 -21.88 -2.11
N ALA A 427 -8.88 -21.00 -2.56
CA ALA A 427 -8.43 -20.98 -3.96
C ALA A 427 -7.44 -22.12 -4.28
N THR A 428 -6.83 -22.73 -3.28
CA THR A 428 -5.89 -23.86 -3.40
C THR A 428 -6.53 -25.22 -3.10
N GLU A 429 -7.68 -25.28 -2.43
CA GLU A 429 -8.39 -26.52 -2.10
C GLU A 429 -8.58 -27.49 -3.28
N PRO A 430 -8.84 -27.04 -4.53
CA PRO A 430 -8.96 -27.94 -5.67
C PRO A 430 -7.65 -28.66 -6.03
N PHE A 431 -6.50 -28.15 -5.61
CA PHE A 431 -5.17 -28.62 -5.99
C PHE A 431 -4.42 -29.32 -4.89
N ALA A 432 -4.56 -28.85 -3.65
CA ALA A 432 -3.84 -29.35 -2.49
C ALA A 432 -4.71 -29.28 -1.24
N GLU A 433 -4.63 -30.32 -0.41
CA GLU A 433 -5.30 -30.37 0.89
C GLU A 433 -4.74 -29.31 1.85
N ALA A 434 -5.52 -28.94 2.85
CA ALA A 434 -5.20 -27.85 3.79
C ALA A 434 -3.91 -28.10 4.62
N ASP A 435 -3.55 -29.38 4.83
CA ASP A 435 -2.38 -29.84 5.58
C ASP A 435 -1.06 -29.78 4.77
N VAL A 436 -1.16 -29.51 3.44
CA VAL A 436 0.04 -29.40 2.59
C VAL A 436 0.73 -28.08 2.86
N ALA A 437 1.99 -28.16 3.32
CA ALA A 437 2.83 -26.99 3.55
C ALA A 437 3.37 -26.45 2.22
N LEU A 438 2.83 -25.30 1.78
CA LEU A 438 3.19 -24.62 0.54
C LEU A 438 4.21 -23.50 0.81
N GLY A 439 5.10 -23.23 -0.16
CA GLY A 439 6.00 -22.07 -0.15
C GLY A 439 7.27 -22.21 0.70
N ARG A 440 7.37 -23.25 1.53
CA ARG A 440 8.52 -23.44 2.45
C ARG A 440 9.70 -24.19 1.84
N ARG A 441 9.54 -24.79 0.65
CA ARG A 441 10.56 -25.63 0.02
C ARG A 441 11.41 -24.93 -1.04
N ALA A 442 11.00 -23.80 -1.58
CA ALA A 442 11.81 -23.04 -2.53
C ALA A 442 13.16 -22.59 -1.92
N GLU A 443 13.17 -22.29 -0.61
CA GLU A 443 14.39 -21.98 0.14
C GLU A 443 15.21 -23.22 0.52
N LYS A 444 14.58 -24.41 0.63
CA LYS A 444 15.25 -25.69 1.00
C LYS A 444 15.87 -26.47 -0.18
N TYR A 445 15.62 -26.08 -1.43
CA TYR A 445 16.25 -26.72 -2.60
C TYR A 445 17.52 -26.00 -3.10
N VAL A 446 18.14 -25.19 -2.26
CA VAL A 446 19.58 -24.94 -2.42
C VAL A 446 20.27 -26.30 -2.16
N PRO A 447 21.04 -26.87 -3.11
CA PRO A 447 21.70 -28.15 -2.88
C PRO A 447 22.50 -28.00 -1.59
N THR A 448 22.45 -29.04 -0.77
CA THR A 448 23.35 -29.22 0.39
C THR A 448 24.80 -29.34 -0.14
N ALA A 449 25.31 -28.27 -0.71
CA ALA A 449 26.69 -27.98 -0.69
C ALA A 449 26.95 -27.69 0.80
N THR A 450 27.69 -28.55 1.46
CA THR A 450 28.37 -28.22 2.71
C THR A 450 28.74 -26.76 2.67
N ILE A 451 27.92 -25.92 3.35
CA ILE A 451 28.21 -24.50 3.48
C ILE A 451 29.51 -24.45 4.27
N PRO A 452 30.64 -24.02 3.68
CA PRO A 452 31.80 -23.71 4.46
C PRO A 452 31.35 -22.68 5.48
N ALA A 453 31.75 -22.81 6.73
CA ALA A 453 31.35 -21.99 7.86
C ALA A 453 31.64 -20.47 7.74
N THR A 454 31.94 -20.00 6.55
CA THR A 454 32.44 -18.64 6.25
C THR A 454 31.48 -17.74 5.48
N ASN A 455 30.29 -18.19 5.03
CA ASN A 455 29.34 -17.34 4.32
C ASN A 455 27.90 -17.57 4.80
N VAL A 456 27.59 -17.04 5.97
CA VAL A 456 26.19 -16.91 6.44
C VAL A 456 25.65 -15.58 5.92
N ASN A 457 25.13 -15.55 4.69
CA ASN A 457 24.53 -14.34 4.12
C ASN A 457 23.09 -14.12 4.58
N SER A 458 22.37 -15.18 4.95
CA SER A 458 21.07 -15.12 5.64
C SER A 458 20.72 -16.50 6.20
N LEU A 459 20.30 -16.56 7.45
CA LEU A 459 19.80 -17.78 8.10
C LEU A 459 18.48 -17.44 8.79
N SER A 460 17.36 -17.99 8.33
CA SER A 460 16.06 -17.87 9.00
C SER A 460 15.66 -19.21 9.61
N ALA A 461 15.29 -19.21 10.89
CA ALA A 461 14.77 -20.37 11.59
C ALA A 461 13.47 -19.99 12.30
N THR A 462 12.38 -20.63 11.90
CA THR A 462 11.07 -20.50 12.55
C THR A 462 10.80 -21.76 13.34
N SER A 463 10.57 -21.65 14.65
CA SER A 463 10.05 -22.74 15.47
C SER A 463 8.59 -22.48 15.78
N MET A 464 7.69 -23.42 15.48
CA MET A 464 6.33 -23.32 15.97
C MET A 464 6.33 -23.64 17.47
N LEU A 465 6.04 -22.64 18.29
CA LEU A 465 5.58 -22.85 19.64
C LEU A 465 4.24 -23.60 19.53
N SER A 466 4.25 -24.91 19.75
CA SER A 466 3.00 -25.64 19.87
C SER A 466 2.25 -25.10 21.08
N SER A 467 0.95 -24.80 20.90
CA SER A 467 0.03 -24.38 21.95
C SER A 467 -0.17 -25.41 23.08
N ALA A 468 0.67 -26.42 23.15
CA ALA A 468 0.58 -27.56 24.05
C ALA A 468 1.52 -27.53 25.26
N ALA A 469 2.18 -26.41 25.56
CA ALA A 469 2.96 -26.30 26.79
C ALA A 469 2.09 -25.76 27.93
N ASP A 470 1.17 -26.58 28.43
CA ASP A 470 0.42 -26.29 29.65
C ASP A 470 1.28 -26.28 30.92
N SER A 471 2.58 -26.54 30.82
CA SER A 471 3.51 -26.54 31.96
C SER A 471 4.87 -25.99 31.56
N LEU A 472 5.44 -25.15 32.44
CA LEU A 472 6.82 -24.69 32.31
C LEU A 472 7.81 -25.87 32.32
N PRO A 473 8.86 -25.82 31.47
CA PRO A 473 9.91 -26.83 31.50
C PRO A 473 10.53 -26.97 32.91
N GLN A 474 10.87 -28.21 33.30
CA GLN A 474 11.40 -28.48 34.65
C GLN A 474 12.62 -27.59 34.94
N GLY A 475 12.54 -26.87 36.06
CA GLY A 475 13.64 -26.02 36.55
C GLY A 475 13.45 -24.50 36.26
N TYR A 476 12.38 -24.09 35.55
CA TYR A 476 12.06 -22.70 35.35
C TYR A 476 10.76 -22.31 36.10
N ARG A 477 10.72 -21.09 36.64
CA ARG A 477 9.61 -20.59 37.43
C ARG A 477 8.79 -19.50 36.72
N TYR A 478 9.41 -18.80 35.79
CA TYR A 478 8.81 -17.65 35.11
C TYR A 478 8.97 -17.79 33.60
N ALA A 479 7.95 -17.37 32.87
CA ALA A 479 7.95 -17.25 31.42
C ALA A 479 7.50 -15.86 31.00
N THR A 480 8.31 -15.14 30.24
CA THR A 480 8.02 -13.80 29.72
C THR A 480 8.04 -13.84 28.21
N MET A 481 6.92 -13.44 27.60
CA MET A 481 6.84 -13.35 26.14
C MET A 481 7.64 -12.14 25.65
N ILE A 482 8.49 -12.35 24.66
CA ILE A 482 9.30 -11.31 24.01
C ILE A 482 8.78 -11.18 22.59
N ASP A 483 8.31 -9.98 22.24
CA ASP A 483 7.96 -9.65 20.87
C ASP A 483 8.98 -8.68 20.26
N GLY A 484 8.95 -8.54 18.92
CA GLY A 484 9.94 -7.78 18.17
C GLY A 484 10.11 -6.31 18.56
N SER A 485 9.27 -5.76 19.45
CA SER A 485 9.39 -4.38 19.95
C SER A 485 10.37 -4.25 21.14
N GLN A 486 10.67 -5.34 21.82
CA GLN A 486 11.52 -5.38 23.02
C GLN A 486 12.85 -6.11 22.86
N GLY A 487 13.03 -6.86 21.79
CA GLY A 487 14.18 -7.73 21.59
C GLY A 487 14.98 -7.44 20.31
N TRP A 488 15.89 -6.47 20.37
CA TRP A 488 16.91 -6.31 19.33
C TRP A 488 18.16 -7.05 19.76
N ILE A 489 18.61 -8.03 18.96
CA ILE A 489 19.88 -8.69 19.15
C ILE A 489 20.95 -7.87 18.44
N LYS A 490 21.99 -7.45 19.16
CA LYS A 490 23.23 -6.98 18.53
C LYS A 490 24.05 -8.22 18.18
N LEU A 491 24.21 -8.49 16.90
CA LEU A 491 25.14 -9.48 16.41
C LEU A 491 26.51 -8.85 16.29
N ASP A 492 27.48 -9.39 17.02
CA ASP A 492 28.88 -9.07 16.76
C ASP A 492 29.34 -9.90 15.57
N ALA A 493 29.54 -9.26 14.42
CA ALA A 493 29.94 -9.93 13.19
C ALA A 493 31.30 -10.65 13.32
N HIS A 494 32.19 -10.15 14.17
CA HIS A 494 33.47 -10.81 14.47
C HIS A 494 33.30 -12.07 15.31
N GLU A 495 32.45 -12.06 16.33
CA GLU A 495 32.19 -13.26 17.14
C GLU A 495 31.45 -14.34 16.36
N LEU A 496 30.59 -13.96 15.42
CA LEU A 496 29.85 -14.88 14.55
C LEU A 496 30.81 -15.64 13.61
N GLN A 497 31.79 -14.92 13.05
CA GLN A 497 32.76 -15.49 12.10
C GLN A 497 33.86 -16.33 12.81
N ASP A 498 34.34 -15.86 13.98
CA ASP A 498 35.49 -16.51 14.65
C ASP A 498 35.10 -17.65 15.60
N GLN A 499 33.95 -17.55 16.29
CA GLN A 499 33.58 -18.51 17.35
C GLN A 499 32.34 -19.35 17.01
N GLY A 500 31.56 -18.98 15.98
CA GLY A 500 30.33 -19.67 15.62
C GLY A 500 29.28 -19.68 16.73
N VAL A 501 29.25 -18.62 17.56
CA VAL A 501 28.31 -18.45 18.69
C VAL A 501 27.47 -17.22 18.48
N VAL A 502 26.15 -17.35 18.61
CA VAL A 502 25.17 -16.25 18.61
C VAL A 502 24.88 -15.89 20.06
N ARG A 503 25.12 -14.64 20.45
CA ARG A 503 24.79 -14.12 21.79
C ARG A 503 23.60 -13.18 21.73
N VAL A 504 22.74 -13.30 22.73
CA VAL A 504 21.51 -12.52 22.87
C VAL A 504 21.50 -11.88 24.25
N SER A 505 21.38 -10.57 24.33
CA SER A 505 21.25 -9.85 25.59
C SER A 505 19.83 -9.30 25.73
N LEU A 506 19.08 -9.78 26.71
CA LEU A 506 17.69 -9.42 26.94
C LEU A 506 17.51 -8.87 28.37
N LYS A 507 16.50 -8.01 28.53
CA LYS A 507 16.14 -7.50 29.85
C LYS A 507 15.19 -8.49 30.54
N GLY A 508 15.67 -9.14 31.61
CA GLY A 508 14.89 -10.04 32.44
C GLY A 508 13.82 -9.29 33.28
N ARG A 509 12.95 -10.06 33.93
CA ARG A 509 11.85 -9.57 34.75
C ARG A 509 12.29 -8.58 35.84
N ASN A 510 13.45 -8.77 36.43
CA ASN A 510 14.00 -7.92 37.50
C ASN A 510 14.75 -6.68 36.98
N GLY A 511 14.68 -6.41 35.67
CA GLY A 511 15.38 -5.29 35.05
C GLY A 511 16.87 -5.54 34.75
N ASN A 512 17.44 -6.67 35.15
CA ASN A 512 18.81 -7.04 34.88
C ASN A 512 18.97 -7.55 33.45
N MET A 513 20.13 -7.29 32.84
CA MET A 513 20.46 -7.86 31.52
C MET A 513 20.85 -9.33 31.68
N VAL A 514 20.20 -10.18 30.92
CA VAL A 514 20.47 -11.63 30.85
C VAL A 514 21.14 -11.91 29.53
N GLU A 515 22.35 -12.45 29.56
CA GLU A 515 23.08 -12.88 28.37
C GLU A 515 22.84 -14.36 28.12
N LEU A 516 22.42 -14.68 26.91
CA LEU A 516 22.09 -16.02 26.45
C LEU A 516 22.89 -16.31 25.18
N SER A 517 23.27 -17.55 24.96
CA SER A 517 24.05 -17.93 23.78
C SER A 517 23.58 -19.25 23.17
N ALA A 518 23.72 -19.37 21.85
CA ALA A 518 23.55 -20.62 21.12
C ALA A 518 24.66 -20.76 20.07
N ARG A 519 25.08 -22.02 19.80
CA ARG A 519 26.02 -22.27 18.72
C ARG A 519 25.36 -22.15 17.36
N LEU A 520 26.01 -21.52 16.41
CA LEU A 520 25.50 -21.33 15.04
C LEU A 520 25.10 -22.66 14.39
N ASN A 521 25.85 -23.72 14.64
CA ASN A 521 25.52 -25.07 14.17
C ASN A 521 24.19 -25.60 14.75
N SER A 522 23.82 -25.21 15.97
CA SER A 522 22.53 -25.57 16.59
C SER A 522 21.39 -24.82 15.91
N VAL A 523 21.59 -23.55 15.59
CA VAL A 523 20.62 -22.71 14.83
C VAL A 523 20.42 -23.29 13.42
N ALA A 524 21.50 -23.62 12.72
CA ALA A 524 21.47 -24.22 11.40
C ALA A 524 20.80 -25.61 11.42
N LYS A 525 21.03 -26.41 12.47
CA LYS A 525 20.38 -27.71 12.64
C LYS A 525 18.88 -27.59 12.79
N VAL A 526 18.42 -26.67 13.63
CA VAL A 526 16.97 -26.41 13.83
C VAL A 526 16.33 -25.87 12.56
N ALA A 527 16.99 -24.96 11.83
CA ALA A 527 16.51 -24.44 10.56
C ALA A 527 16.30 -25.53 9.49
N ASN A 528 17.07 -26.63 9.56
CA ASN A 528 16.99 -27.76 8.63
C ASN A 528 16.09 -28.92 9.11
N MET A 529 15.50 -28.84 10.31
CA MET A 529 14.56 -29.84 10.81
C MET A 529 13.19 -29.71 10.17
N PRO A 530 12.45 -30.83 9.96
CA PRO A 530 11.04 -30.76 9.49
C PRO A 530 10.15 -29.99 10.48
N ASP A 531 9.16 -29.26 9.97
CA ASP A 531 8.22 -28.49 10.80
C ASP A 531 7.40 -29.33 11.78
N SER A 532 7.30 -30.63 11.54
CA SER A 532 6.57 -31.61 12.37
C SER A 532 7.43 -32.30 13.41
N ASP A 533 8.72 -31.97 13.51
CA ASP A 533 9.60 -32.60 14.52
C ASP A 533 9.34 -31.94 15.88
N PRO A 534 8.87 -32.69 16.90
CA PRO A 534 8.64 -32.17 18.25
C PRO A 534 9.95 -31.66 18.93
N GLY A 535 11.11 -32.02 18.40
CA GLY A 535 12.42 -31.52 18.86
C GLY A 535 12.88 -30.22 18.19
N ARG A 536 12.05 -29.60 17.32
CA ARG A 536 12.39 -28.36 16.59
C ARG A 536 12.20 -27.12 17.48
N HIS A 537 13.04 -27.02 18.53
CA HIS A 537 13.04 -25.82 19.37
C HIS A 537 14.42 -25.18 19.34
N LEU A 538 14.48 -23.92 18.94
CA LEU A 538 15.69 -23.14 19.03
C LEU A 538 15.80 -22.56 20.44
N MET A 539 16.80 -23.03 21.20
CA MET A 539 17.03 -22.64 22.57
C MET A 539 18.37 -21.91 22.70
N PHE A 540 18.35 -20.76 23.33
CA PHE A 540 19.53 -20.06 23.82
C PHE A 540 19.63 -20.26 25.32
N TYR A 541 20.79 -20.55 25.82
CA TYR A 541 21.02 -20.82 27.23
C TYR A 541 21.96 -19.80 27.86
N GLY A 542 21.68 -19.44 29.11
CA GLY A 542 22.46 -18.54 29.93
C GLY A 542 22.38 -18.86 31.42
N PRO A 543 23.14 -18.16 32.28
CA PRO A 543 23.15 -18.37 33.73
C PRO A 543 21.75 -18.05 34.32
N GLY A 544 21.01 -19.10 34.67
CA GLY A 544 19.69 -18.95 35.32
C GLY A 544 18.51 -18.66 34.40
N ALA A 545 18.72 -18.60 33.09
CA ALA A 545 17.66 -18.37 32.13
C ALA A 545 17.88 -19.15 30.82
N ALA A 546 16.81 -19.35 30.07
CA ALA A 546 16.83 -19.86 28.71
C ALA A 546 15.82 -19.10 27.86
N LEU A 547 16.09 -18.92 26.57
CA LEU A 547 15.19 -18.31 25.62
C LEU A 547 14.79 -19.34 24.59
N MET A 548 13.51 -19.59 24.49
CA MET A 548 12.90 -20.39 23.45
C MET A 548 12.46 -19.45 22.34
N VAL A 549 13.10 -19.55 21.18
CA VAL A 549 12.88 -18.65 20.05
C VAL A 549 11.84 -19.23 19.12
N ASP A 550 10.82 -18.42 18.79
CA ASP A 550 9.76 -18.74 17.83
C ASP A 550 10.19 -18.41 16.40
N ASP A 551 10.82 -17.25 16.23
CA ASP A 551 11.30 -16.79 14.93
C ASP A 551 12.60 -16.00 15.09
N ILE A 552 13.60 -16.32 14.27
CA ILE A 552 14.87 -15.60 14.18
C ILE A 552 15.30 -15.51 12.73
N ASP A 553 15.53 -14.29 12.27
CA ASP A 553 16.06 -13.99 10.95
C ASP A 553 17.45 -13.37 11.10
N LEU A 554 18.47 -14.11 10.67
CA LEU A 554 19.86 -13.69 10.69
C LEU A 554 20.26 -13.23 9.28
N ASP A 555 20.21 -11.95 9.00
CA ASP A 555 20.77 -11.35 7.78
C ASP A 555 22.18 -10.82 8.09
N GLY A 556 23.20 -11.41 7.45
CA GLY A 556 24.61 -11.04 7.66
C GLY A 556 24.97 -9.60 7.30
N ASN A 557 24.05 -8.84 6.69
CA ASN A 557 24.22 -7.43 6.37
C ASN A 557 23.58 -6.47 7.39
N MET A 558 22.84 -6.99 8.38
CA MET A 558 22.19 -6.16 9.40
C MET A 558 22.84 -6.33 10.78
N PRO A 559 23.20 -5.24 11.48
CA PRO A 559 23.80 -5.31 12.81
C PRO A 559 22.79 -5.65 13.92
N SER A 560 21.52 -5.86 13.60
CA SER A 560 20.46 -6.17 14.57
C SER A 560 19.40 -7.06 13.96
N VAL A 561 18.93 -8.04 14.72
CA VAL A 561 17.96 -9.04 14.32
C VAL A 561 16.71 -8.94 15.18
N MET A 562 15.53 -9.06 14.56
CA MET A 562 14.26 -9.12 15.23
C MET A 562 14.05 -10.51 15.84
N LEU A 563 13.72 -10.56 17.13
CA LEU A 563 13.55 -11.81 17.86
C LEU A 563 12.14 -11.90 18.44
N ARG A 564 11.52 -13.06 18.27
CA ARG A 564 10.25 -13.40 18.90
C ARG A 564 10.39 -14.71 19.65
N GLY A 565 9.94 -14.76 20.91
CA GLY A 565 10.08 -15.97 21.69
C GLY A 565 9.60 -15.85 23.13
N ILE A 566 9.93 -16.84 23.94
CA ILE A 566 9.62 -16.90 25.37
C ILE A 566 10.93 -16.97 26.17
N LEU A 567 11.16 -15.96 27.02
CA LEU A 567 12.24 -15.99 28.01
C LEU A 567 11.78 -16.78 29.25
N LEU A 568 12.52 -17.82 29.58
CA LEU A 568 12.33 -18.69 30.75
C LEU A 568 13.35 -18.30 31.79
N GLU A 569 12.94 -17.99 33.02
CA GLU A 569 13.80 -17.63 34.15
C GLU A 569 13.58 -18.61 35.31
N LYS A 570 14.67 -18.95 36.05
CA LYS A 570 14.62 -19.85 37.21
C LYS A 570 14.00 -19.22 38.43
#